data_d54106325dcd5cf9a315399d1c0f8f6a
#
_entry.id   d54106325dcd5cf9a315399d1c0f8f6a
#
_cell.length_a   1.000
_cell.length_b   1.000
_cell.length_c   1.000
_cell.angle_alpha   90.00
_cell.angle_beta   90.00
_cell.angle_gamma   90.00
#
_symmetry.space_group_name_H-M   'P 1'
#
loop_
_entity.id
_entity.type
_entity.pdbx_description
1 polymer ?
#
loop_
_entity_poly.entity_id
_entity_poly.type
_entity_poly.pdbx_seq_one_letter_code
_entity_poly.pdbx_strand_id
1 'polypeptide(L)'
;MKKMLMAAGMAAVMTACGTAGQKAATDAGNPFLAEYSTPFGVPPFDLIKVEHYKEAFLKGMEEQKKEIDAIVNQRSVPDFDNTIAAFDQSGELLNKAVSYTH
;
A
#
# COMPACT_ATOMS: atom_id res chain seq x y z
N MET A 1 -37.58 6.59 54.71
CA MET A 1 -38.16 7.16 53.49
C MET A 1 -37.14 7.25 52.41
N LYS A 2 -37.07 6.27 51.69
CA LYS A 2 -36.00 6.12 50.69
C LYS A 2 -36.59 6.35 49.34
N LYS A 3 -36.09 7.28 48.64
CA LYS A 3 -36.45 7.46 47.24
C LYS A 3 -35.31 6.90 46.38
N MET A 4 -35.55 5.79 45.81
CA MET A 4 -34.68 5.22 44.83
C MET A 4 -34.95 5.93 43.50
N LEU A 5 -33.97 6.67 43.04
CA LEU A 5 -33.98 7.12 41.68
C LEU A 5 -33.31 6.07 40.81
N MET A 6 -34.10 5.45 39.99
CA MET A 6 -33.58 4.64 38.91
C MET A 6 -33.17 5.53 37.76
N ALA A 7 -31.89 5.65 37.58
CA ALA A 7 -31.38 6.22 36.37
C ALA A 7 -31.35 5.10 35.30
N ALA A 8 -32.29 5.19 34.38
CA ALA A 8 -32.29 4.33 33.21
C ALA A 8 -31.15 4.76 32.30
N GLY A 9 -30.08 3.97 32.30
CA GLY A 9 -29.02 4.11 31.34
C GLY A 9 -29.49 3.69 29.96
N MET A 10 -29.74 4.66 29.12
CA MET A 10 -29.87 4.38 27.68
C MET A 10 -28.54 3.99 27.12
N ALA A 11 -28.35 2.70 26.91
CA ALA A 11 -27.27 2.20 26.12
C ALA A 11 -27.57 2.55 24.66
N ALA A 12 -26.92 3.57 24.16
CA ALA A 12 -26.90 3.84 22.74
C ALA A 12 -26.05 2.77 22.09
N VAL A 13 -26.69 1.80 21.48
CA VAL A 13 -26.04 0.86 20.59
C VAL A 13 -25.63 1.62 19.34
N MET A 14 -24.43 2.10 19.32
CA MET A 14 -23.80 2.56 18.08
C MET A 14 -23.55 1.35 17.21
N THR A 15 -24.46 1.10 16.32
CA THR A 15 -24.20 0.18 15.21
C THR A 15 -23.13 0.81 14.36
N ALA A 16 -21.89 0.47 14.63
CA ALA A 16 -20.82 0.73 13.72
C ALA A 16 -21.10 -0.09 12.46
N CYS A 17 -21.70 0.54 11.47
CA CYS A 17 -21.58 0.05 10.11
C CYS A 17 -20.10 -0.03 9.81
N GLY A 18 -19.55 -1.22 9.87
CA GLY A 18 -18.26 -1.51 9.32
C GLY A 18 -18.31 -1.22 7.84
N THR A 19 -17.98 -0.01 7.47
CA THR A 19 -17.53 0.27 6.12
C THR A 19 -16.28 -0.55 5.94
N ALA A 20 -16.45 -1.65 5.19
CA ALA A 20 -15.34 -2.43 4.72
C ALA A 20 -14.28 -1.47 4.17
N GLY A 21 -13.17 -1.44 4.86
CA GLY A 21 -11.87 -1.00 4.41
C GLY A 21 -11.80 -0.15 3.15
N GLN A 22 -12.31 1.04 3.21
CA GLN A 22 -11.61 2.10 2.55
C GLN A 22 -10.35 2.34 3.38
N LYS A 23 -9.34 1.58 3.10
CA LYS A 23 -7.99 1.95 3.48
C LYS A 23 -7.78 3.31 2.85
N ALA A 24 -7.91 4.30 3.69
CA ALA A 24 -7.81 5.67 3.26
C ALA A 24 -6.54 5.81 2.40
N ALA A 25 -6.76 6.13 1.35
CA ALA A 25 -6.43 7.21 0.54
C ALA A 25 -5.63 8.34 1.21
N THR A 26 -4.61 7.99 1.93
CA THR A 26 -3.63 8.97 2.40
C THR A 26 -2.44 9.10 1.45
N ASP A 27 -2.24 8.12 0.59
CA ASP A 27 -1.51 8.29 -0.67
C ASP A 27 -2.50 8.35 -1.83
N ALA A 28 -3.63 8.87 -1.58
CA ALA A 28 -4.87 8.75 -2.31
C ALA A 28 -4.96 9.57 -3.58
N GLY A 29 -3.90 9.77 -4.20
CA GLY A 29 -3.92 10.43 -5.49
C GLY A 29 -3.16 9.65 -6.55
N ASN A 30 -2.25 8.76 -6.16
CA ASN A 30 -1.35 8.15 -7.11
C ASN A 30 -1.72 6.68 -7.41
N PRO A 31 -2.30 6.40 -8.59
CA PRO A 31 -2.70 5.06 -8.97
C PRO A 31 -1.56 4.03 -8.99
N PHE A 32 -0.32 4.45 -9.17
CA PHE A 32 0.83 3.55 -9.16
C PHE A 32 1.12 2.94 -7.78
N LEU A 33 0.68 3.59 -6.72
CA LEU A 33 0.91 3.15 -5.34
C LEU A 33 -0.17 2.22 -4.82
N ALA A 34 -1.23 2.02 -5.59
CA ALA A 34 -2.34 1.13 -5.29
C ALA A 34 -2.30 -0.16 -6.10
N GLU A 35 -2.95 -1.18 -5.61
CA GLU A 35 -3.23 -2.35 -6.45
C GLU A 35 -4.22 -2.01 -7.55
N TYR A 36 -3.97 -2.54 -8.73
CA TYR A 36 -4.88 -2.33 -9.85
C TYR A 36 -6.09 -3.25 -9.74
N SER A 37 -7.26 -2.67 -9.61
CA SER A 37 -8.55 -3.39 -9.65
C SER A 37 -9.15 -3.47 -11.05
N THR A 38 -8.38 -3.12 -12.05
CA THR A 38 -8.77 -3.12 -13.46
C THR A 38 -8.76 -4.53 -14.05
N PRO A 39 -9.52 -4.79 -15.10
CA PRO A 39 -9.45 -6.05 -15.84
C PRO A 39 -8.02 -6.34 -16.30
N PHE A 40 -7.58 -7.59 -16.10
CA PHE A 40 -6.23 -8.07 -16.44
C PHE A 40 -5.05 -7.35 -15.74
N GLY A 41 -5.33 -6.60 -14.67
CA GLY A 41 -4.28 -5.84 -13.97
C GLY A 41 -3.66 -4.72 -14.80
N VAL A 42 -4.36 -4.23 -15.79
CA VAL A 42 -3.91 -3.11 -16.63
C VAL A 42 -3.89 -1.83 -15.80
N PRO A 43 -2.88 -0.96 -15.96
CA PRO A 43 -2.90 0.33 -15.26
C PRO A 43 -4.16 1.14 -15.56
N PRO A 44 -4.73 1.83 -14.58
CA PRO A 44 -5.89 2.70 -14.80
C PRO A 44 -5.45 4.01 -15.48
N PHE A 45 -5.15 3.96 -16.75
CA PHE A 45 -4.61 5.09 -17.53
C PHE A 45 -5.49 6.34 -17.51
N ASP A 46 -6.78 6.18 -17.36
CA ASP A 46 -7.75 7.26 -17.22
C ASP A 46 -7.58 8.07 -15.91
N LEU A 47 -6.99 7.46 -14.89
CA LEU A 47 -6.73 8.07 -13.58
C LEU A 47 -5.29 8.55 -13.41
N ILE A 48 -4.38 8.11 -14.26
CA ILE A 48 -2.96 8.43 -14.17
C ILE A 48 -2.69 9.80 -14.80
N LYS A 49 -2.05 10.67 -14.03
CA LYS A 49 -1.61 12.00 -14.46
C LYS A 49 -0.09 12.08 -14.51
N VAL A 50 0.44 13.06 -15.21
CA VAL A 50 1.88 13.23 -15.38
C VAL A 50 2.62 13.39 -14.03
N GLU A 51 2.04 14.12 -13.10
CA GLU A 51 2.61 14.31 -11.77
C GLU A 51 2.71 13.01 -10.95
N HIS A 52 1.87 12.03 -11.22
CA HIS A 52 1.92 10.73 -10.55
C HIS A 52 3.19 9.95 -10.85
N TYR A 53 3.75 10.09 -12.06
CA TYR A 53 4.99 9.42 -12.44
C TYR A 53 6.17 9.84 -11.58
N LYS A 54 6.35 11.13 -11.35
CA LYS A 54 7.47 11.64 -10.55
C LYS A 54 7.46 11.07 -9.13
N GLU A 55 6.30 11.10 -8.49
CA GLU A 55 6.13 10.55 -7.14
C GLU A 55 6.37 9.04 -7.12
N ALA A 56 5.80 8.31 -8.08
CA ALA A 56 6.01 6.88 -8.21
C ALA A 56 7.47 6.50 -8.45
N PHE A 57 8.20 7.26 -9.26
CA PHE A 57 9.63 7.06 -9.46
C PHE A 57 10.43 7.26 -8.19
N LEU A 58 10.22 8.35 -7.48
CA LEU A 58 10.94 8.65 -6.24
C LEU A 58 10.70 7.59 -5.18
N LYS A 59 9.45 7.20 -5.00
CA LYS A 59 9.07 6.16 -4.05
C LYS A 59 9.58 4.79 -4.46
N GLY A 60 9.49 4.47 -5.74
CA GLY A 60 10.03 3.21 -6.29
C GLY A 60 11.54 3.08 -6.11
N MET A 61 12.29 4.14 -6.33
CA MET A 61 13.74 4.14 -6.07
C MET A 61 14.07 3.98 -4.59
N GLU A 62 13.31 4.61 -3.71
CA GLU A 62 13.49 4.48 -2.27
C GLU A 62 13.19 3.05 -1.81
N GLU A 63 12.11 2.45 -2.28
CA GLU A 63 11.75 1.07 -1.95
C GLU A 63 12.77 0.08 -2.49
N GLN A 64 13.18 0.21 -3.74
CA GLN A 64 14.20 -0.67 -4.31
C GLN A 64 15.52 -0.60 -3.54
N LYS A 65 15.91 0.59 -3.12
CA LYS A 65 17.11 0.75 -2.28
C LYS A 65 16.98 -0.02 -0.97
N LYS A 66 15.84 0.06 -0.30
CA LYS A 66 15.58 -0.70 0.92
C LYS A 66 15.62 -2.21 0.69
N GLU A 67 15.05 -2.68 -0.41
CA GLU A 67 15.05 -4.10 -0.79
C GLU A 67 16.47 -4.61 -1.04
N ILE A 68 17.28 -3.84 -1.76
CA ILE A 68 18.69 -4.18 -2.00
C ILE A 68 19.50 -4.14 -0.71
N ASP A 69 19.31 -3.13 0.14
CA ASP A 69 19.96 -3.03 1.44
C ASP A 69 19.61 -4.24 2.34
N ALA A 70 18.39 -4.73 2.27
CA ALA A 70 17.97 -5.94 2.99
C ALA A 70 18.71 -7.19 2.48
N ILE A 71 18.92 -7.33 1.18
CA ILE A 71 19.69 -8.43 0.60
C ILE A 71 21.16 -8.37 1.04
N VAL A 72 21.75 -7.19 0.97
CA VAL A 72 23.18 -6.99 1.32
C VAL A 72 23.42 -7.23 2.81
N ASN A 73 22.50 -6.83 3.67
CA ASN A 73 22.65 -6.91 5.12
C ASN A 73 22.08 -8.19 5.73
N GLN A 74 21.59 -9.12 4.93
CA GLN A 74 21.11 -10.40 5.43
C GLN A 74 22.23 -11.19 6.12
N ARG A 75 21.87 -11.90 7.19
CA ARG A 75 22.83 -12.71 7.96
C ARG A 75 22.85 -14.18 7.55
N SER A 76 21.92 -14.58 6.71
CA SER A 76 21.84 -15.92 6.15
C SER A 76 22.96 -16.15 5.14
N VAL A 77 23.37 -17.40 4.99
CA VAL A 77 24.27 -17.78 3.91
C VAL A 77 23.60 -17.48 2.59
N PRO A 78 24.28 -16.78 1.67
CA PRO A 78 23.70 -16.47 0.37
C PRO A 78 23.35 -17.74 -0.40
N ASP A 79 22.14 -17.78 -0.92
CA ASP A 79 21.66 -18.81 -1.82
C ASP A 79 20.92 -18.18 -3.00
N PHE A 80 20.41 -18.99 -3.91
CA PHE A 80 19.70 -18.49 -5.07
C PHE A 80 18.45 -17.69 -4.67
N ASP A 81 17.65 -18.22 -3.72
CA ASP A 81 16.37 -17.63 -3.37
C ASP A 81 16.54 -16.31 -2.61
N ASN A 82 17.45 -16.27 -1.63
CA ASN A 82 17.62 -15.08 -0.80
C ASN A 82 18.51 -13.99 -1.43
N THR A 83 19.14 -14.27 -2.54
CA THR A 83 20.05 -13.34 -3.23
C THR A 83 19.62 -13.08 -4.67
N ILE A 84 19.58 -14.07 -5.52
CA ILE A 84 19.29 -13.87 -6.95
C ILE A 84 17.78 -13.63 -7.16
N ALA A 85 16.94 -14.50 -6.64
CA ALA A 85 15.49 -14.35 -6.78
C ALA A 85 14.99 -13.09 -6.04
N ALA A 86 15.52 -12.80 -4.86
CA ALA A 86 15.21 -11.58 -4.11
C ALA A 86 15.62 -10.31 -4.87
N PHE A 87 16.77 -10.32 -5.53
CA PHE A 87 17.22 -9.21 -6.37
C PHE A 87 16.32 -9.03 -7.60
N ASP A 88 15.95 -10.12 -8.26
CA ASP A 88 15.06 -10.10 -9.42
C ASP A 88 13.66 -9.52 -9.08
N GLN A 89 13.17 -9.84 -7.91
CA GLN A 89 11.90 -9.31 -7.41
C GLN A 89 11.97 -7.87 -6.90
N SER A 90 13.17 -7.35 -6.65
CA SER A 90 13.35 -5.98 -6.18
C SER A 90 12.97 -4.96 -7.27
N GLY A 91 12.49 -3.80 -6.82
CA GLY A 91 12.16 -2.70 -7.73
C GLY A 91 10.85 -2.87 -8.49
N GLU A 92 9.93 -3.68 -8.01
CA GLU A 92 8.63 -3.89 -8.66
C GLU A 92 7.87 -2.58 -8.87
N LEU A 93 7.79 -1.73 -7.85
CA LEU A 93 7.12 -0.43 -7.95
C LEU A 93 7.80 0.48 -8.98
N LEU A 94 9.12 0.53 -8.96
CA LEU A 94 9.88 1.32 -9.93
C LEU A 94 9.66 0.83 -11.36
N ASN A 95 9.72 -0.47 -11.57
CA ASN A 95 9.47 -1.09 -12.86
C ASN A 95 8.06 -0.80 -13.37
N LYS A 96 7.08 -0.85 -12.47
CA LYS A 96 5.68 -0.53 -12.75
C LYS A 96 5.52 0.90 -13.29
N ALA A 97 6.19 1.87 -12.66
CA ALA A 97 6.18 3.25 -13.12
C ALA A 97 6.94 3.42 -14.45
N VAL A 98 8.11 2.81 -14.60
CA VAL A 98 8.95 2.90 -15.81
C VAL A 98 8.28 2.29 -17.03
N SER A 99 7.63 1.14 -16.87
CA SER A 99 7.06 0.38 -17.98
C SER A 99 5.97 1.15 -18.75
N TYR A 100 5.35 2.14 -18.13
CA TYR A 100 4.25 2.89 -18.72
C TYR A 100 4.59 4.34 -19.08
N THR A 101 5.86 4.70 -19.07
CA THR A 101 6.32 6.03 -19.48
C THR A 101 6.72 6.15 -20.95
N HIS A 102 6.68 5.04 -21.69
CA HIS A 102 7.07 5.00 -23.11
C HIS A 102 5.88 4.94 -24.02
#